data_fcdea7afc30bf9da18c299f4f7a14008
#
_entry.id   fcdea7afc30bf9da18c299f4f7a14008
#
_cell.length_a   1.000
_cell.length_b   1.000
_cell.length_c   1.000
_cell.angle_alpha   90.00
_cell.angle_beta   90.00
_cell.angle_gamma   90.00
#
_symmetry.space_group_name_H-M   'P 1'
#
loop_
_entity.id
_entity.type
_entity.pdbx_description
1 polymer ?
#
loop_
_entity_poly.entity_id
_entity_poly.type
_entity_poly.pdbx_seq_one_letter_code
_entity_poly.pdbx_strand_id
1 'polypeptide(L)'
;MLGYWDEMLALERRVDELMRSFLGTRTTIGRRPFVPPIDVYERKGDLVVRTELPGLDPVKDVKVRVEGGALVITGERRQKEEVDEKDFYRMETSYGVFTRRIVLPEGTDQDTITADYREGVLEVVVPKAVAQIEAPKMKEIPIHTAKAVKAA
;
A
#
# COMPACT_ATOMS: atom_id res chain seq x y z
N MET A 1 -24.95 18.37 -30.43
CA MET A 1 -25.08 16.93 -30.18
C MET A 1 -23.91 16.55 -29.25
N LEU A 2 -24.19 16.26 -28.01
CA LEU A 2 -23.19 15.77 -27.07
C LEU A 2 -22.78 14.37 -27.50
N GLY A 3 -21.49 14.13 -27.60
CA GLY A 3 -21.00 12.80 -27.95
C GLY A 3 -21.22 11.81 -26.80
N TYR A 4 -21.22 10.53 -27.10
CA TYR A 4 -21.36 9.43 -26.12
C TYR A 4 -20.46 9.60 -24.89
N TRP A 5 -19.26 10.10 -25.09
CA TRP A 5 -18.30 10.37 -24.03
C TRP A 5 -18.72 11.52 -23.11
N ASP A 6 -19.36 12.56 -23.65
CA ASP A 6 -19.83 13.70 -22.88
C ASP A 6 -21.00 13.30 -21.98
N GLU A 7 -21.89 12.43 -22.47
CA GLU A 7 -23.01 11.91 -21.69
C GLU A 7 -22.52 10.97 -20.57
N MET A 8 -21.52 10.15 -20.84
CA MET A 8 -20.92 9.27 -19.83
C MET A 8 -20.23 10.04 -18.72
N LEU A 9 -19.44 11.06 -19.08
CA LEU A 9 -18.79 11.95 -18.10
C LEU A 9 -19.82 12.75 -17.29
N ALA A 10 -20.91 13.17 -17.89
CA ALA A 10 -22.00 13.86 -17.19
C ALA A 10 -22.71 12.94 -16.19
N LEU A 11 -22.89 11.67 -16.53
CA LEU A 11 -23.47 10.66 -15.64
C LEU A 11 -22.55 10.38 -14.44
N GLU A 12 -21.27 10.22 -14.68
CA GLU A 12 -20.29 10.01 -13.61
C GLU A 12 -20.24 11.19 -12.63
N ARG A 13 -20.26 12.42 -13.13
CA ARG A 13 -20.34 13.62 -12.27
C ARG A 13 -21.57 13.63 -11.40
N ARG A 14 -22.73 13.23 -11.92
CA ARG A 14 -23.97 13.14 -11.15
C ARG A 14 -23.91 12.07 -10.08
N VAL A 15 -23.28 10.92 -10.36
CA VAL A 15 -23.06 9.86 -9.37
C VAL A 15 -22.14 10.35 -8.27
N ASP A 16 -21.04 11.04 -8.60
CA ASP A 16 -20.12 11.61 -7.64
C ASP A 16 -20.77 12.69 -6.76
N GLU A 17 -21.63 13.53 -7.32
CA GLU A 17 -22.39 14.55 -6.56
C GLU A 17 -23.41 13.90 -5.62
N LEU A 18 -24.10 12.87 -6.06
CA LEU A 18 -25.02 12.10 -5.21
C LEU A 18 -24.29 11.42 -4.06
N MET A 19 -23.15 10.80 -4.33
CA MET A 19 -22.34 10.14 -3.29
C MET A 19 -21.78 11.17 -2.29
N ARG A 20 -21.34 12.34 -2.72
CA ARG A 20 -20.91 13.44 -1.84
C ARG A 20 -22.06 13.97 -0.97
N SER A 21 -23.23 14.12 -1.54
CA SER A 21 -24.42 14.58 -0.83
C SER A 21 -24.88 13.58 0.23
N PHE A 22 -24.77 12.28 -0.05
CA PHE A 22 -25.23 11.20 0.83
C PHE A 22 -24.25 10.90 1.96
N LEU A 23 -22.94 11.00 1.72
CA LEU A 23 -21.90 10.63 2.69
C LEU A 23 -21.44 11.81 3.56
N GLY A 24 -21.92 13.04 3.31
CA GLY A 24 -21.57 14.22 4.10
C GLY A 24 -20.07 14.54 4.17
N THR A 25 -19.27 13.82 3.41
CA THR A 25 -17.84 14.04 3.33
C THR A 25 -17.53 15.06 2.25
N ARG A 26 -17.01 16.21 2.65
CA ARG A 26 -16.13 16.97 1.78
C ARG A 26 -14.96 16.06 1.41
N THR A 27 -15.13 15.24 0.41
CA THR A 27 -14.00 14.71 -0.32
C THR A 27 -13.40 15.94 -1.04
N THR A 28 -12.49 16.62 -0.35
CA THR A 28 -11.45 17.30 -1.08
C THR A 28 -11.06 16.31 -2.17
N ILE A 29 -10.99 16.78 -3.42
CA ILE A 29 -10.28 16.06 -4.48
C ILE A 29 -8.82 15.99 -3.98
N GLY A 30 -8.65 15.28 -2.87
CA GLY A 30 -7.39 15.08 -2.22
C GLY A 30 -6.72 13.98 -3.01
N ARG A 31 -5.57 14.30 -3.54
CA ARG A 31 -4.64 13.32 -4.07
C ARG A 31 -4.57 12.17 -3.07
N ARG A 32 -5.12 11.02 -3.41
CA ARG A 32 -4.98 9.82 -2.59
C ARG A 32 -3.48 9.52 -2.48
N PRO A 33 -2.93 9.30 -1.28
CA PRO A 33 -1.53 8.96 -1.15
C PRO A 33 -1.27 7.67 -1.92
N PHE A 34 -0.13 7.61 -2.59
CA PHE A 34 0.32 6.38 -3.21
C PHE A 34 0.81 5.43 -2.12
N VAL A 35 0.10 4.34 -1.93
CA VAL A 35 0.50 3.25 -1.03
C VAL A 35 0.69 2.01 -1.90
N PRO A 36 1.95 1.63 -2.19
CA PRO A 36 2.20 0.46 -3.01
C PRO A 36 1.73 -0.81 -2.31
N PRO A 37 1.04 -1.70 -3.02
CA PRO A 37 0.68 -3.00 -2.49
C PRO A 37 1.94 -3.83 -2.22
N ILE A 38 1.91 -4.62 -1.16
CA ILE A 38 3.00 -5.52 -0.76
C ILE A 38 2.45 -6.93 -0.56
N ASP A 39 3.16 -7.89 -1.15
CA ASP A 39 3.01 -9.30 -0.85
C ASP A 39 4.22 -9.78 -0.06
N VAL A 40 3.98 -10.55 0.99
CA VAL A 40 5.02 -11.20 1.79
C VAL A 40 4.72 -12.68 1.82
N TYR A 41 5.66 -13.49 1.35
CA TYR A 41 5.47 -14.93 1.23
C TYR A 41 6.78 -15.70 1.38
N GLU A 42 6.65 -17.00 1.58
CA GLU A 42 7.78 -17.93 1.63
C GLU A 42 8.08 -18.51 0.24
N ARG A 43 9.37 -18.58 -0.08
CA ARG A 43 9.88 -19.29 -1.24
C ARG A 43 11.13 -20.10 -0.85
N LYS A 44 10.99 -21.42 -0.74
CA LYS A 44 12.09 -22.34 -0.39
C LYS A 44 12.84 -21.99 0.91
N GLY A 45 12.12 -21.54 1.94
CA GLY A 45 12.69 -21.14 3.22
C GLY A 45 13.14 -19.68 3.30
N ASP A 46 13.11 -18.94 2.20
CA ASP A 46 13.37 -17.53 2.17
C ASP A 46 12.09 -16.73 2.36
N LEU A 47 12.17 -15.62 3.07
CA LEU A 47 11.10 -14.63 3.10
C LEU A 47 11.24 -13.72 1.89
N VAL A 48 10.18 -13.61 1.09
CA VAL A 48 10.14 -12.75 -0.09
C VAL A 48 9.15 -11.63 0.15
N VAL A 49 9.62 -10.40 -0.03
CA VAL A 49 8.79 -9.19 -0.01
C VAL A 49 8.73 -8.65 -1.42
N ARG A 50 7.53 -8.56 -1.97
CA ARG A 50 7.30 -8.08 -3.33
C ARG A 50 6.37 -6.90 -3.31
N THR A 51 6.73 -5.83 -4.02
CA THR A 51 5.89 -4.63 -4.12
C THR A 51 5.90 -4.08 -5.54
N GLU A 52 4.74 -3.58 -5.96
CA GLU A 52 4.56 -3.00 -7.28
C GLU A 52 4.85 -1.50 -7.24
N LEU A 53 5.87 -1.09 -7.98
CA LEU A 53 6.36 0.28 -8.05
C LEU A 53 6.50 0.74 -9.51
N PRO A 54 5.42 0.75 -10.30
CA PRO A 54 5.50 1.11 -11.69
C PRO A 54 5.80 2.61 -11.86
N GLY A 55 6.62 2.92 -12.85
CA GLY A 55 6.93 4.30 -13.21
C GLY A 55 7.92 5.01 -12.30
N LEU A 56 8.64 4.28 -11.43
CA LEU A 56 9.73 4.80 -10.62
C LEU A 56 11.09 4.43 -11.20
N ASP A 57 12.09 5.26 -10.92
CA ASP A 57 13.50 4.90 -11.11
C ASP A 57 13.97 4.21 -9.82
N PRO A 58 14.33 2.92 -9.86
CA PRO A 58 14.67 2.17 -8.65
C PRO A 58 15.93 2.70 -7.97
N VAL A 59 16.81 3.36 -8.69
CA VAL A 59 18.06 3.90 -8.14
C VAL A 59 17.86 5.27 -7.49
N LYS A 60 17.02 6.11 -8.10
CA LYS A 60 16.82 7.49 -7.65
C LYS A 60 15.66 7.65 -6.69
N ASP A 61 14.57 6.93 -6.96
CA ASP A 61 13.29 7.17 -6.31
C ASP A 61 12.95 6.18 -5.20
N VAL A 62 13.72 5.09 -5.05
CA VAL A 62 13.44 4.02 -4.08
C VAL A 62 14.66 3.75 -3.21
N LYS A 63 14.42 3.53 -1.91
CA LYS A 63 15.43 3.10 -0.95
C LYS A 63 14.91 1.92 -0.15
N VAL A 64 15.76 0.90 -0.02
CA VAL A 64 15.50 -0.28 0.81
C VAL A 64 16.53 -0.30 1.92
N ARG A 65 16.08 -0.38 3.16
CA ARG A 65 16.95 -0.38 4.35
C ARG A 65 16.44 -1.38 5.37
N VAL A 66 17.34 -1.82 6.25
CA VAL A 66 16.97 -2.50 7.48
C VAL A 66 17.19 -1.54 8.63
N GLU A 67 16.15 -1.31 9.40
CA GLU A 67 16.14 -0.36 10.50
C GLU A 67 15.30 -0.89 11.66
N GLY A 68 15.90 -1.00 12.84
CA GLY A 68 15.20 -1.45 14.06
C GLY A 68 14.52 -2.82 13.89
N GLY A 69 15.21 -3.78 13.25
CA GLY A 69 14.67 -5.13 13.02
C GLY A 69 13.57 -5.21 11.96
N ALA A 70 13.43 -4.19 11.15
CA ALA A 70 12.46 -4.18 10.07
C ALA A 70 13.07 -3.81 8.73
N LEU A 71 12.53 -4.39 7.66
CA LEU A 71 12.76 -3.97 6.29
C LEU A 71 11.91 -2.71 6.05
N VAL A 72 12.55 -1.63 5.62
CA VAL A 72 11.91 -0.36 5.33
C VAL A 72 12.12 -0.01 3.87
N ILE A 73 11.03 0.09 3.12
CA ILE A 73 11.03 0.48 1.71
C ILE A 73 10.40 1.87 1.64
N THR A 74 11.16 2.84 1.21
CA THR A 74 10.72 4.22 1.02
C THR A 74 10.90 4.65 -0.41
N GLY A 75 10.07 5.54 -0.87
CA GLY A 75 10.22 6.11 -2.20
C GLY A 75 9.24 7.24 -2.46
N GLU A 76 9.37 7.81 -3.65
CA GLU A 76 8.49 8.86 -4.12
C GLU A 76 8.06 8.56 -5.56
N ARG A 77 6.76 8.53 -5.78
CA ARG A 77 6.20 8.48 -7.12
C ARG A 77 5.80 9.88 -7.54
N ARG A 78 6.46 10.38 -8.58
CA ARG A 78 6.22 11.73 -9.10
C ARG A 78 5.39 11.68 -10.37
N GLN A 79 4.54 12.68 -10.55
CA GLN A 79 3.90 12.92 -11.82
C GLN A 79 4.95 13.46 -12.79
N LYS A 80 5.16 12.76 -13.92
CA LYS A 80 6.19 13.13 -14.90
C LYS A 80 5.75 14.26 -15.84
N GLU A 81 4.45 14.39 -16.06
CA GLU A 81 3.87 15.44 -16.88
C GLU A 81 3.16 16.45 -15.98
N GLU A 82 3.48 17.73 -16.17
CA GLU A 82 2.76 18.82 -15.53
C GLU A 82 1.46 19.08 -16.30
N VAL A 83 0.35 18.64 -15.74
CA VAL A 83 -1.00 18.93 -16.22
C VAL A 83 -1.70 19.76 -15.16
N ASP A 84 -2.22 20.94 -15.55
CA ASP A 84 -2.98 21.78 -14.62
C ASP A 84 -4.25 21.03 -14.15
N GLU A 85 -4.61 21.18 -12.88
CA GLU A 85 -5.80 20.52 -12.30
C GLU A 85 -7.09 20.83 -13.09
N LYS A 86 -7.19 22.03 -13.67
CA LYS A 86 -8.32 22.45 -14.50
C LYS A 86 -8.45 21.70 -15.82
N ASP A 87 -7.34 21.11 -16.30
CA ASP A 87 -7.26 20.40 -17.58
C ASP A 87 -7.54 18.89 -17.44
N PHE A 88 -7.67 18.40 -16.20
CA PHE A 88 -8.09 17.03 -15.97
C PHE A 88 -9.60 16.85 -16.08
N TYR A 89 -10.03 15.96 -16.90
CA TYR A 89 -11.41 15.45 -16.90
C TYR A 89 -11.61 14.39 -15.82
N ARG A 90 -10.57 13.59 -15.55
CA ARG A 90 -10.56 12.55 -14.55
C ARG A 90 -9.13 12.31 -14.05
N MET A 91 -8.95 12.14 -12.76
CA MET A 91 -7.67 11.83 -12.14
C MET A 91 -7.86 10.72 -11.10
N GLU A 92 -7.36 9.55 -11.42
CA GLU A 92 -7.42 8.36 -10.53
C GLU A 92 -6.03 7.93 -10.06
N THR A 93 -4.98 8.36 -10.77
CA THR A 93 -3.60 8.00 -10.46
C THR A 93 -3.14 8.70 -9.17
N SER A 94 -2.52 7.95 -8.29
CA SER A 94 -1.96 8.45 -7.04
C SER A 94 -0.45 8.65 -7.14
N TYR A 95 0.03 9.70 -6.50
CA TYR A 95 1.44 10.08 -6.44
C TYR A 95 1.83 10.42 -5.01
N GLY A 96 3.10 10.58 -4.75
CA GLY A 96 3.62 11.05 -3.49
C GLY A 96 4.67 10.13 -2.86
N VAL A 97 5.06 10.49 -1.66
CA VAL A 97 6.03 9.73 -0.86
C VAL A 97 5.32 8.56 -0.19
N PHE A 98 5.96 7.41 -0.17
CA PHE A 98 5.47 6.23 0.51
C PHE A 98 6.55 5.63 1.41
N THR A 99 6.09 4.95 2.46
CA THR A 99 6.93 4.14 3.35
C THR A 99 6.20 2.84 3.64
N ARG A 100 6.88 1.71 3.41
CA ARG A 100 6.39 0.39 3.82
C ARG A 100 7.39 -0.22 4.79
N ARG A 101 6.87 -0.79 5.87
CA ARG A 101 7.66 -1.39 6.93
C ARG A 101 7.21 -2.83 7.17
N ILE A 102 8.15 -3.75 7.11
CA ILE A 102 7.92 -5.18 7.33
C ILE A 102 8.86 -5.64 8.43
N VAL A 103 8.32 -6.10 9.53
CA VAL A 103 9.12 -6.64 10.64
C VAL A 103 9.78 -7.93 10.18
N LEU A 104 11.10 -8.02 10.37
CA LEU A 104 11.88 -9.20 10.06
C LEU A 104 11.94 -10.15 11.26
N PRO A 105 12.07 -11.45 11.02
CA PRO A 105 12.31 -12.40 12.09
C PRO A 105 13.56 -12.06 12.88
N GLU A 106 13.53 -12.32 14.18
CA GLU A 106 14.68 -12.14 15.04
C GLU A 106 15.85 -13.01 14.57
N GLY A 107 17.06 -12.47 14.63
CA GLY A 107 18.26 -13.19 14.15
C GLY A 107 18.44 -13.17 12.62
N THR A 108 17.65 -12.41 11.88
CA THR A 108 17.85 -12.23 10.43
C THR A 108 19.25 -11.67 10.15
N ASP A 109 19.99 -12.32 9.26
CA ASP A 109 21.28 -11.83 8.77
C ASP A 109 21.02 -10.76 7.70
N GLN A 110 21.23 -9.50 8.07
CA GLN A 110 20.97 -8.35 7.22
C GLN A 110 21.89 -8.28 5.99
N ASP A 111 23.09 -8.83 6.10
CA ASP A 111 24.09 -8.76 5.02
C ASP A 111 23.76 -9.70 3.86
N THR A 112 22.87 -10.65 4.07
CA THR A 112 22.43 -11.60 3.04
C THR A 112 21.21 -11.13 2.24
N ILE A 113 20.57 -10.04 2.65
CA ILE A 113 19.35 -9.52 2.00
C ILE A 113 19.70 -8.97 0.63
N THR A 114 18.93 -9.34 -0.38
CA THR A 114 19.05 -8.84 -1.75
C THR A 114 17.77 -8.16 -2.20
N ALA A 115 17.90 -7.21 -3.11
CA ALA A 115 16.77 -6.50 -3.70
C ALA A 115 16.96 -6.37 -5.21
N ASP A 116 15.97 -6.80 -5.96
CA ASP A 116 15.94 -6.74 -7.41
C ASP A 116 14.69 -5.99 -7.89
N TYR A 117 14.85 -5.17 -8.92
CA TYR A 117 13.76 -4.47 -9.55
C TYR A 117 13.65 -4.85 -11.03
N ARG A 118 12.47 -5.32 -11.44
CA ARG A 118 12.18 -5.70 -12.83
C ARG A 118 10.76 -5.35 -13.20
N GLU A 119 10.60 -4.72 -14.34
CA GLU A 119 9.27 -4.44 -14.92
C GLU A 119 8.27 -3.78 -13.94
N GLY A 120 8.76 -2.85 -13.14
CA GLY A 120 7.93 -2.14 -12.17
C GLY A 120 7.71 -2.89 -10.84
N VAL A 121 8.35 -4.02 -10.64
CA VAL A 121 8.22 -4.83 -9.42
C VAL A 121 9.56 -4.88 -8.68
N LEU A 122 9.53 -4.48 -7.42
CA LEU A 122 10.64 -4.65 -6.48
C LEU A 122 10.44 -5.97 -5.72
N GLU A 123 11.42 -6.85 -5.77
CA GLU A 123 11.48 -8.07 -4.97
C GLU A 123 12.66 -8.00 -4.01
N VAL A 124 12.39 -8.14 -2.72
CA VAL A 124 13.42 -8.23 -1.67
C VAL A 124 13.40 -9.63 -1.11
N VAL A 125 14.56 -10.29 -1.12
CA VAL A 125 14.72 -11.66 -0.61
C VAL A 125 15.52 -11.62 0.67
N VAL A 126 14.97 -12.21 1.72
CA VAL A 126 15.60 -12.41 3.03
C VAL A 126 15.86 -13.91 3.21
N PRO A 127 17.10 -14.38 2.94
CA PRO A 127 17.42 -15.79 2.93
C PRO A 127 17.25 -16.45 4.30
N LYS A 128 16.72 -17.67 4.31
CA LYS A 128 16.55 -18.52 5.50
C LYS A 128 15.74 -17.90 6.65
N ALA A 129 15.02 -16.81 6.38
CA ALA A 129 14.28 -16.12 7.40
C ALA A 129 13.11 -16.92 7.97
N VAL A 130 12.52 -17.81 7.17
CA VAL A 130 11.36 -18.61 7.60
C VAL A 130 11.71 -19.59 8.70
N ALA A 131 12.94 -20.14 8.70
CA ALA A 131 13.40 -21.03 9.77
C ALA A 131 13.49 -20.33 11.14
N GLN A 132 13.51 -19.00 11.16
CA GLN A 132 13.58 -18.17 12.38
C GLN A 132 12.20 -17.67 12.81
N ILE A 133 11.18 -17.89 12.02
CA ILE A 133 9.80 -17.55 12.40
C ILE A 133 9.33 -18.61 13.39
N GLU A 134 9.22 -18.25 14.67
CA GLU A 134 8.53 -19.10 15.64
C GLU A 134 7.06 -19.24 15.21
N ALA A 135 6.55 -20.48 15.30
CA ALA A 135 5.13 -20.70 15.10
C ALA A 135 4.32 -19.76 16.02
N PRO A 136 3.34 -19.03 15.51
CA PRO A 136 2.59 -18.07 16.32
C PRO A 136 1.96 -18.82 17.49
N LYS A 137 2.33 -18.45 18.70
CA LYS A 137 1.66 -18.93 19.93
C LYS A 137 0.26 -18.34 19.91
N MET A 138 -0.69 -19.08 19.35
CA MET A 138 -2.09 -18.68 19.42
C MET A 138 -2.58 -18.82 20.84
N LYS A 139 -2.98 -17.70 21.42
CA LYS A 139 -3.69 -17.64 22.70
C LYS A 139 -5.10 -17.16 22.42
N GLU A 140 -6.06 -18.03 22.64
CA GLU A 140 -7.45 -17.62 22.64
C GLU A 140 -7.74 -16.78 23.88
N ILE A 141 -8.27 -15.58 23.67
CA ILE A 141 -8.67 -14.69 24.76
C ILE A 141 -10.18 -14.84 24.98
N PRO A 142 -10.62 -15.34 26.13
CA PRO A 142 -12.04 -15.49 26.40
C PRO A 142 -12.72 -14.12 26.50
N ILE A 143 -13.88 -14.01 25.87
CA ILE A 143 -14.72 -12.81 25.95
C ILE A 143 -15.63 -12.95 27.16
N HIS A 144 -15.52 -12.04 28.11
CA HIS A 144 -16.43 -11.96 29.24
C HIS A 144 -17.61 -11.04 28.90
N THR A 145 -18.81 -11.58 28.93
CA THR A 145 -20.02 -10.78 28.83
C THR A 145 -20.46 -10.33 30.22
N ALA A 146 -20.85 -9.06 30.35
CA ALA A 146 -21.49 -8.60 31.58
C ALA A 146 -22.78 -9.40 31.81
N LYS A 147 -22.92 -10.05 32.97
CA LYS A 147 -24.19 -10.66 33.36
C LYS A 147 -25.27 -9.56 33.36
N ALA A 148 -26.34 -9.76 32.61
CA ALA A 148 -27.46 -8.87 32.70
C ALA A 148 -27.87 -8.74 34.16
N VAL A 149 -27.84 -7.51 34.70
CA VAL A 149 -28.36 -7.21 36.01
C VAL A 149 -29.86 -7.52 35.93
N LYS A 150 -30.30 -8.58 36.60
CA LYS A 150 -31.74 -8.80 36.77
C LYS A 150 -32.28 -7.58 37.49
N ALA A 151 -33.09 -6.79 36.79
CA ALA A 151 -33.91 -5.79 37.43
C ALA A 151 -34.81 -6.50 38.44
N ALA A 152 -34.67 -6.10 39.66
CA ALA A 152 -35.56 -6.56 40.71
C ALA A 152 -36.96 -5.98 40.54
#